data_3d6b1a905b451ba21cf5b50ef81e2bbd
#
_entry.id   3d6b1a905b451ba21cf5b50ef81e2bbd
#
_cell.length_a   1.000
_cell.length_b   1.000
_cell.length_c   1.000
_cell.angle_alpha   90.00
_cell.angle_beta   90.00
_cell.angle_gamma   90.00
#
_symmetry.space_group_name_H-M   'P 1'
#
loop_
_entity.id
_entity.type
_entity.pdbx_description
1 polymer ?
#
loop_
_entity_poly.entity_id
_entity_poly.type
_entity_poly.pdbx_seq_one_letter_code
_entity_poly.pdbx_strand_id
1 'polypeptide(L)'
;MILLLALALNASTPTVTLYPPIHISDKKISWDKSLFSFKRGMLQEMTHNTADWDLSYGGWVIAGEDWFGLHFGPETRSVIKDLGQLNWDTPITIPVLQPRPPVERGKHWHPTVVTNDPHGAWTRSGEYAKVILGHMYLLHVKDETADFYVMFRVEEYEQHKRCMISWRNIPAPAEKP
;
A
#
# COMPACT_ATOMS: atom_id res chain seq x y z
N MET A 1 11.32 10.51 -39.30
CA MET A 1 12.11 9.55 -38.54
C MET A 1 12.31 10.15 -37.15
N ILE A 2 11.43 9.80 -36.21
CA ILE A 2 11.45 10.32 -34.82
C ILE A 2 12.30 9.36 -34.01
N LEU A 3 13.49 9.83 -33.61
CA LEU A 3 14.40 9.11 -32.74
C LEU A 3 13.85 9.17 -31.29
N LEU A 4 13.16 8.15 -30.83
CA LEU A 4 12.83 7.98 -29.41
C LEU A 4 14.11 7.61 -28.68
N LEU A 5 14.75 8.62 -28.06
CA LEU A 5 15.83 8.41 -27.13
C LEU A 5 15.23 7.91 -25.81
N ALA A 6 15.14 6.61 -25.63
CA ALA A 6 14.84 6.01 -24.35
C ALA A 6 16.08 6.21 -23.44
N LEU A 7 16.14 7.30 -22.71
CA LEU A 7 17.02 7.42 -21.55
C LEU A 7 16.53 6.43 -20.49
N ALA A 8 17.03 5.22 -20.52
CA ALA A 8 16.97 4.29 -19.39
C ALA A 8 17.89 4.86 -18.31
N LEU A 9 17.39 5.78 -17.50
CA LEU A 9 17.97 6.09 -16.22
C LEU A 9 17.82 4.81 -15.38
N ASN A 10 18.91 4.05 -15.25
CA ASN A 10 19.08 2.99 -14.26
C ASN A 10 19.13 3.59 -12.82
N ALA A 11 18.13 4.36 -12.46
CA ALA A 11 17.92 4.72 -11.07
C ALA A 11 17.48 3.43 -10.36
N SER A 12 18.30 2.95 -9.44
CA SER A 12 17.93 1.81 -8.59
C SER A 12 16.57 2.11 -7.96
N THR A 13 15.62 1.19 -8.11
CA THR A 13 14.31 1.32 -7.48
C THR A 13 14.52 1.39 -5.96
N PRO A 14 14.05 2.44 -5.26
CA PRO A 14 14.22 2.53 -3.82
C PRO A 14 13.58 1.34 -3.11
N THR A 15 14.18 0.92 -2.01
CA THR A 15 13.69 -0.19 -1.19
C THR A 15 13.52 0.23 0.26
N VAL A 16 12.62 -0.45 0.96
CA VAL A 16 12.44 -0.32 2.41
C VAL A 16 12.10 -1.68 3.01
N THR A 17 12.61 -1.95 4.21
CA THR A 17 12.23 -3.13 4.98
C THR A 17 11.25 -2.72 6.08
N LEU A 18 10.09 -3.35 6.07
CA LEU A 18 9.03 -3.20 7.05
C LEU A 18 9.05 -4.36 8.05
N TYR A 19 8.75 -4.07 9.30
CA TYR A 19 8.63 -5.05 10.37
C TYR A 19 7.24 -4.97 10.99
N PRO A 20 6.67 -6.07 11.49
CA PRO A 20 5.38 -6.01 12.15
C PRO A 20 5.49 -5.17 13.44
N PRO A 21 4.37 -4.60 13.91
CA PRO A 21 4.35 -3.84 15.16
C PRO A 21 4.76 -4.72 16.33
N ILE A 22 5.47 -4.12 17.29
CA ILE A 22 5.99 -4.81 18.48
C ILE A 22 5.06 -4.53 19.67
N HIS A 23 4.52 -5.59 20.27
CA HIS A 23 3.82 -5.49 21.53
C HIS A 23 4.83 -5.29 22.67
N ILE A 24 4.87 -4.07 23.23
CA ILE A 24 5.74 -3.72 24.37
C ILE A 24 5.07 -4.15 25.69
N SER A 25 3.74 -4.05 25.78
CA SER A 25 2.92 -4.50 26.89
C SER A 25 1.48 -4.67 26.40
N ASP A 26 0.59 -5.18 27.26
CA ASP A 26 -0.85 -5.36 26.95
C ASP A 26 -1.55 -4.07 26.49
N LYS A 27 -0.96 -2.91 26.78
CA LYS A 27 -1.54 -1.59 26.45
C LYS A 27 -0.69 -0.75 25.52
N LYS A 28 0.50 -1.23 25.11
CA LYS A 28 1.42 -0.46 24.29
C LYS A 28 1.97 -1.27 23.12
N ILE A 29 1.73 -0.76 21.92
CA ILE A 29 2.25 -1.31 20.67
C ILE A 29 3.14 -0.24 20.03
N SER A 30 4.36 -0.63 19.60
CA SER A 30 5.21 0.21 18.75
C SER A 30 4.97 -0.14 17.29
N TRP A 31 4.72 0.90 16.49
CA TRP A 31 4.50 0.82 15.05
C TRP A 31 5.69 1.37 14.23
N ASP A 32 6.78 1.77 14.88
CA ASP A 32 7.85 2.58 14.31
C ASP A 32 8.49 2.02 13.04
N LYS A 33 8.46 0.70 12.86
CA LYS A 33 9.03 0.04 11.67
C LYS A 33 7.98 -0.59 10.78
N SER A 34 6.72 -0.45 11.10
CA SER A 34 5.60 -1.03 10.34
C SER A 34 4.88 -0.03 9.45
N LEU A 35 5.10 1.27 9.66
CA LEU A 35 4.44 2.35 8.94
C LEU A 35 5.39 3.00 7.94
N PHE A 36 4.95 3.20 6.72
CA PHE A 36 5.73 3.81 5.65
C PHE A 36 4.95 4.90 4.92
N SER A 37 5.63 6.02 4.63
CA SER A 37 5.09 7.08 3.79
C SER A 37 5.81 7.07 2.43
N PHE A 38 5.07 6.81 1.37
CA PHE A 38 5.57 6.93 0.00
C PHE A 38 5.85 8.38 -0.38
N LYS A 39 5.07 9.32 0.15
CA LYS A 39 5.28 10.76 -0.06
C LYS A 39 6.65 11.21 0.46
N ARG A 40 7.08 10.69 1.60
CA ARG A 40 8.36 11.03 2.23
C ARG A 40 9.49 10.06 1.89
N GLY A 41 9.16 8.86 1.41
CA GLY A 41 10.12 7.80 1.14
C GLY A 41 10.78 7.22 2.40
N MET A 42 10.10 7.24 3.54
CA MET A 42 10.68 6.82 4.82
C MET A 42 9.66 6.19 5.77
N LEU A 43 10.19 5.41 6.72
CA LEU A 43 9.41 4.88 7.84
C LEU A 43 8.89 6.04 8.71
N GLN A 44 7.71 5.84 9.26
CA GLN A 44 7.06 6.82 10.12
C GLN A 44 6.92 6.29 11.55
N GLU A 45 7.09 7.16 12.52
CA GLU A 45 6.74 6.88 13.91
C GLU A 45 5.27 7.23 14.15
N MET A 46 4.55 6.37 14.85
CA MET A 46 3.18 6.67 15.25
C MET A 46 3.18 7.62 16.44
N THR A 47 3.23 8.92 16.17
CA THR A 47 2.93 9.93 17.19
C THR A 47 1.42 10.20 17.17
N HIS A 48 0.83 10.53 18.33
CA HIS A 48 -0.61 10.68 18.52
C HIS A 48 -1.32 11.70 17.60
N ASN A 49 -0.58 12.44 16.77
CA ASN A 49 -1.11 13.53 15.94
C ASN A 49 -0.66 13.49 14.47
N THR A 50 0.07 12.50 14.01
CA THR A 50 0.55 12.50 12.63
C THR A 50 0.16 11.23 11.90
N ALA A 51 -0.87 11.36 11.10
CA ALA A 51 -1.31 10.34 10.16
C ALA A 51 -0.57 10.47 8.82
N ASP A 52 0.75 10.62 8.85
CA ASP A 52 1.56 10.83 7.66
C ASP A 52 2.08 9.52 7.03
N TRP A 53 1.43 8.42 7.29
CA TRP A 53 1.79 7.13 6.69
C TRP A 53 0.73 6.68 5.68
N ASP A 54 1.18 6.00 4.64
CA ASP A 54 0.33 5.53 3.53
C ASP A 54 0.10 4.02 3.61
N LEU A 55 1.10 3.28 4.09
CA LEU A 55 1.12 1.81 4.13
C LEU A 55 1.57 1.32 5.52
N SER A 56 0.88 0.31 6.05
CA SER A 56 1.31 -0.45 7.22
C SER A 56 1.53 -1.92 6.86
N TYR A 57 2.44 -2.59 7.58
CA TYR A 57 2.71 -4.02 7.45
C TYR A 57 2.53 -4.75 8.77
N GLY A 58 1.89 -5.92 8.72
CA GLY A 58 1.81 -6.85 9.86
C GLY A 58 0.94 -6.38 11.03
N GLY A 59 0.28 -5.24 10.92
CA GLY A 59 -0.66 -4.74 11.93
C GLY A 59 -1.96 -5.56 12.00
N TRP A 60 -2.20 -6.33 10.96
CA TRP A 60 -3.37 -7.20 10.84
C TRP A 60 -2.92 -8.58 10.42
N VAL A 61 -3.20 -9.56 11.27
CA VAL A 61 -3.04 -10.98 10.97
C VAL A 61 -4.43 -11.56 10.81
N ILE A 62 -4.82 -11.85 9.58
CA ILE A 62 -6.13 -12.44 9.27
C ILE A 62 -5.89 -13.87 8.83
N ALA A 63 -6.48 -14.83 9.52
CA ALA A 63 -6.31 -16.25 9.25
C ALA A 63 -4.84 -16.74 9.26
N GLY A 64 -3.98 -16.12 10.09
CA GLY A 64 -2.56 -16.47 10.18
C GLY A 64 -1.66 -15.87 9.11
N GLU A 65 -2.18 -14.97 8.29
CA GLU A 65 -1.46 -14.34 7.18
C GLU A 65 -1.16 -12.86 7.48
N ASP A 66 -0.05 -12.34 6.97
CA ASP A 66 0.28 -10.93 7.05
C ASP A 66 -0.41 -10.12 5.96
N TRP A 67 -0.81 -8.90 6.33
CA TRP A 67 -1.50 -7.98 5.43
C TRP A 67 -0.85 -6.62 5.42
N PHE A 68 -0.88 -5.99 4.25
CA PHE A 68 -0.75 -4.54 4.14
C PHE A 68 -2.07 -3.90 4.53
N GLY A 69 -2.00 -2.80 5.28
CA GLY A 69 -3.13 -1.95 5.60
C GLY A 69 -2.87 -0.51 5.16
N LEU A 70 -3.92 0.23 4.85
CA LEU A 70 -3.84 1.64 4.54
C LEU A 70 -4.24 2.48 5.73
N HIS A 71 -3.79 3.73 5.75
CA HIS A 71 -4.21 4.69 6.76
C HIS A 71 -5.73 4.87 6.78
N PHE A 72 -6.29 4.90 7.99
CA PHE A 72 -7.71 5.12 8.22
C PHE A 72 -7.95 6.49 8.82
N GLY A 73 -8.77 7.25 8.17
CA GLY A 73 -9.23 8.53 8.66
C GLY A 73 -10.48 8.95 7.89
N PRO A 74 -11.30 9.86 8.41
CA PRO A 74 -12.49 10.33 7.70
C PRO A 74 -12.16 10.96 6.34
N GLU A 75 -10.96 11.51 6.21
CA GLU A 75 -10.49 12.18 4.98
C GLU A 75 -9.64 11.27 4.09
N THR A 76 -9.26 10.07 4.57
CA THR A 76 -8.43 9.14 3.80
C THR A 76 -9.30 8.26 2.91
N ARG A 77 -9.02 8.30 1.62
CA ARG A 77 -9.76 7.57 0.58
C ARG A 77 -8.86 6.66 -0.26
N SER A 78 -7.70 6.34 0.26
CA SER A 78 -6.69 5.51 -0.41
C SER A 78 -7.19 4.11 -0.69
N VAL A 79 -6.72 3.52 -1.79
CA VAL A 79 -7.11 2.18 -2.25
C VAL A 79 -5.88 1.41 -2.69
N ILE A 80 -5.78 0.14 -2.30
CA ILE A 80 -4.74 -0.79 -2.72
C ILE A 80 -5.33 -1.92 -3.57
N LYS A 81 -4.58 -2.35 -4.59
CA LYS A 81 -4.93 -3.49 -5.45
C LYS A 81 -3.71 -4.36 -5.67
N ASP A 82 -3.86 -5.66 -5.44
CA ASP A 82 -2.89 -6.67 -5.86
C ASP A 82 -3.00 -6.87 -7.38
N LEU A 83 -1.87 -6.72 -8.08
CA LEU A 83 -1.76 -6.92 -9.53
C LEU A 83 -1.22 -8.32 -9.88
N GLY A 84 -0.93 -9.15 -8.88
CA GLY A 84 -0.34 -10.47 -9.06
C GLY A 84 1.18 -10.45 -9.22
N GLN A 85 1.73 -11.59 -9.63
CA GLN A 85 3.16 -11.77 -9.81
C GLN A 85 3.65 -11.07 -11.08
N LEU A 86 4.27 -9.91 -10.93
CA LEU A 86 4.79 -9.08 -12.00
C LEU A 86 6.24 -8.64 -11.71
N ASN A 87 6.97 -8.33 -12.78
CA ASN A 87 8.26 -7.68 -12.70
C ASN A 87 8.16 -6.20 -13.11
N TRP A 88 9.13 -5.40 -12.71
CA TRP A 88 9.17 -3.98 -13.01
C TRP A 88 9.16 -3.65 -14.51
N ASP A 89 9.66 -4.56 -15.35
CA ASP A 89 9.71 -4.40 -16.80
C ASP A 89 8.50 -4.99 -17.54
N THR A 90 7.54 -5.55 -16.78
CA THR A 90 6.32 -6.10 -17.38
C THR A 90 5.43 -4.95 -17.88
N PRO A 91 5.13 -4.89 -19.17
CA PRO A 91 4.20 -3.90 -19.69
C PRO A 91 2.80 -4.13 -19.10
N ILE A 92 2.27 -3.15 -18.39
CA ILE A 92 0.92 -3.21 -17.84
C ILE A 92 0.13 -1.94 -18.17
N THR A 93 -1.16 -2.11 -18.31
CA THR A 93 -2.07 -0.97 -18.30
C THR A 93 -2.46 -0.68 -16.86
N ILE A 94 -2.12 0.52 -16.37
CA ILE A 94 -2.45 0.93 -15.01
C ILE A 94 -3.96 1.11 -14.89
N PRO A 95 -4.65 0.34 -14.04
CA PRO A 95 -6.08 0.54 -13.84
C PRO A 95 -6.36 1.82 -13.04
N VAL A 96 -7.45 2.49 -13.35
CA VAL A 96 -7.96 3.58 -12.52
C VAL A 96 -8.55 2.97 -11.24
N LEU A 97 -7.96 3.30 -10.09
CA LEU A 97 -8.52 2.92 -8.79
C LEU A 97 -9.45 4.04 -8.30
N GLN A 98 -10.72 3.69 -8.16
CA GLN A 98 -11.70 4.65 -7.64
C GLN A 98 -11.45 4.87 -6.14
N PRO A 99 -11.28 6.14 -5.70
CA PRO A 99 -11.14 6.45 -4.29
C PRO A 99 -12.35 5.96 -3.51
N ARG A 100 -12.13 5.53 -2.27
CA ARG A 100 -13.23 5.13 -1.39
C ARG A 100 -14.22 6.29 -1.19
N PRO A 101 -15.50 6.00 -0.98
CA PRO A 101 -16.45 7.04 -0.60
C PRO A 101 -16.04 7.64 0.75
N PRO A 102 -16.31 8.93 1.00
CA PRO A 102 -16.05 9.56 2.28
C PRO A 102 -16.86 8.86 3.39
N VAL A 103 -16.24 8.72 4.57
CA VAL A 103 -16.91 8.18 5.75
C VAL A 103 -17.70 9.30 6.42
N GLU A 104 -19.00 9.13 6.61
CA GLU A 104 -19.82 10.10 7.33
C GLU A 104 -19.36 10.20 8.80
N ARG A 105 -19.10 11.43 9.28
CA ARG A 105 -18.74 11.68 10.67
C ARG A 105 -19.78 11.08 11.62
N GLY A 106 -19.33 10.31 12.61
CA GLY A 106 -20.17 9.71 13.65
C GLY A 106 -20.78 8.35 13.29
N LYS A 107 -20.61 7.86 12.08
CA LYS A 107 -20.89 6.45 11.78
C LYS A 107 -19.63 5.63 12.07
N HIS A 108 -19.76 4.62 12.95
CA HIS A 108 -18.73 3.61 13.09
C HIS A 108 -18.57 2.90 11.75
N TRP A 109 -17.41 3.08 11.16
CA TRP A 109 -17.10 2.41 9.92
C TRP A 109 -16.92 0.92 10.21
N HIS A 110 -17.84 0.11 9.69
CA HIS A 110 -17.71 -1.33 9.69
C HIS A 110 -17.17 -1.74 8.32
N PRO A 111 -15.95 -2.24 8.23
CA PRO A 111 -15.41 -2.69 6.97
C PRO A 111 -16.31 -3.76 6.36
N THR A 112 -16.89 -3.47 5.21
CA THR A 112 -17.61 -4.50 4.46
C THR A 112 -16.58 -5.46 3.89
N VAL A 113 -16.65 -6.72 4.29
CA VAL A 113 -15.82 -7.77 3.72
C VAL A 113 -16.29 -8.01 2.30
N VAL A 114 -15.52 -7.56 1.32
CA VAL A 114 -15.74 -7.94 -0.07
C VAL A 114 -15.11 -9.31 -0.26
N THR A 115 -15.94 -10.33 -0.28
CA THR A 115 -15.56 -11.70 -0.63
C THR A 115 -15.43 -11.80 -2.15
N ASN A 116 -14.38 -12.50 -2.59
CA ASN A 116 -14.09 -12.91 -3.97
C ASN A 116 -13.32 -11.91 -4.85
N ASP A 117 -12.05 -11.71 -4.50
CA ASP A 117 -11.04 -11.50 -5.50
C ASP A 117 -10.76 -12.87 -6.17
N PRO A 118 -10.75 -12.99 -7.53
CA PRO A 118 -10.40 -14.21 -8.24
C PRO A 118 -8.99 -14.74 -7.90
N HIS A 119 -8.14 -13.96 -7.25
CA HIS A 119 -6.83 -14.36 -6.74
C HIS A 119 -6.84 -14.78 -5.27
N GLY A 120 -8.01 -14.96 -4.65
CA GLY A 120 -8.15 -15.48 -3.28
C GLY A 120 -7.76 -14.50 -2.18
N ALA A 121 -7.52 -13.24 -2.49
CA ALA A 121 -7.24 -12.21 -1.50
C ALA A 121 -8.55 -11.72 -0.86
N TRP A 122 -8.63 -11.77 0.46
CA TRP A 122 -9.67 -11.11 1.21
C TRP A 122 -9.40 -9.61 1.17
N THR A 123 -10.02 -8.88 0.26
CA THR A 123 -9.93 -7.43 0.24
C THR A 123 -11.14 -6.83 0.94
N ARG A 124 -10.92 -6.18 2.07
CA ARG A 124 -11.89 -5.26 2.63
C ARG A 124 -11.84 -3.98 1.78
N SER A 125 -12.78 -3.81 0.85
CA SER A 125 -13.01 -2.52 0.13
C SER A 125 -11.74 -1.85 -0.43
N GLY A 126 -10.69 -2.60 -0.77
CA GLY A 126 -9.43 -2.03 -1.26
C GLY A 126 -8.54 -1.37 -0.20
N GLU A 127 -8.76 -1.63 1.09
CA GLU A 127 -7.97 -1.05 2.20
C GLU A 127 -6.87 -1.96 2.69
N TYR A 128 -6.99 -3.23 2.39
CA TYR A 128 -6.04 -4.27 2.76
C TYR A 128 -5.66 -5.10 1.55
N ALA A 129 -4.44 -5.56 1.53
CA ALA A 129 -3.97 -6.56 0.60
C ALA A 129 -3.10 -7.59 1.33
N LYS A 130 -3.28 -8.87 1.03
CA LYS A 130 -2.43 -9.93 1.56
C LYS A 130 -0.99 -9.73 1.08
N VAL A 131 -0.02 -9.95 1.95
CA VAL A 131 1.41 -9.90 1.59
C VAL A 131 1.80 -11.19 0.87
N ILE A 132 2.23 -11.07 -0.39
CA ILE A 132 2.65 -12.21 -1.21
C ILE A 132 3.98 -11.87 -1.86
N LEU A 133 4.98 -12.75 -1.67
CA LEU A 133 6.31 -12.60 -2.27
C LEU A 133 6.22 -12.52 -3.80
N GLY A 134 6.91 -11.55 -4.39
CA GLY A 134 6.98 -11.34 -5.83
C GLY A 134 5.76 -10.64 -6.43
N HIS A 135 4.69 -10.39 -5.64
CA HIS A 135 3.53 -9.66 -6.13
C HIS A 135 3.80 -8.16 -6.22
N MET A 136 3.21 -7.56 -7.24
CA MET A 136 3.17 -6.13 -7.48
C MET A 136 1.82 -5.59 -6.98
N TYR A 137 1.86 -4.45 -6.34
CA TYR A 137 0.67 -3.76 -5.84
C TYR A 137 0.58 -2.36 -6.43
N LEU A 138 -0.65 -1.95 -6.71
CA LEU A 138 -0.97 -0.59 -7.08
C LEU A 138 -1.68 0.08 -5.91
N LEU A 139 -1.18 1.22 -5.50
CA LEU A 139 -1.76 2.06 -4.46
C LEU A 139 -2.14 3.41 -5.04
N HIS A 140 -3.38 3.84 -4.85
CA HIS A 140 -3.81 5.21 -5.02
C HIS A 140 -3.89 5.86 -3.65
N VAL A 141 -2.92 6.70 -3.33
CA VAL A 141 -2.92 7.50 -2.09
C VAL A 141 -3.82 8.70 -2.33
N LYS A 142 -4.87 8.81 -1.51
CA LYS A 142 -5.84 9.90 -1.60
C LYS A 142 -6.26 10.37 -0.22
N ASP A 143 -5.84 11.59 0.14
CA ASP A 143 -6.26 12.30 1.35
C ASP A 143 -6.38 13.80 1.06
N GLU A 144 -6.52 14.65 2.10
CA GLU A 144 -6.62 16.11 1.94
C GLU A 144 -5.36 16.74 1.34
N THR A 145 -4.19 16.11 1.51
CA THR A 145 -2.86 16.66 1.17
C THR A 145 -2.14 15.87 0.08
N ALA A 146 -2.67 14.72 -0.33
CA ALA A 146 -2.05 13.80 -1.26
C ALA A 146 -3.06 13.22 -2.25
N ASP A 147 -2.64 13.14 -3.53
CA ASP A 147 -3.37 12.49 -4.61
C ASP A 147 -2.35 12.00 -5.64
N PHE A 148 -1.88 10.76 -5.46
CA PHE A 148 -0.88 10.18 -6.35
C PHE A 148 -0.95 8.65 -6.38
N TYR A 149 -0.35 8.07 -7.42
CA TYR A 149 -0.26 6.63 -7.59
C TYR A 149 1.15 6.11 -7.31
N VAL A 150 1.21 4.96 -6.66
CA VAL A 150 2.45 4.22 -6.37
C VAL A 150 2.29 2.79 -6.83
N MET A 151 3.32 2.26 -7.47
CA MET A 151 3.52 0.83 -7.60
C MET A 151 4.59 0.37 -6.62
N PHE A 152 4.37 -0.75 -5.94
CA PHE A 152 5.40 -1.38 -5.13
C PHE A 152 5.36 -2.90 -5.29
N ARG A 153 6.51 -3.54 -5.09
CA ARG A 153 6.67 -4.98 -5.22
C ARG A 153 7.28 -5.57 -3.96
N VAL A 154 6.80 -6.72 -3.54
CA VAL A 154 7.40 -7.48 -2.43
C VAL A 154 8.63 -8.23 -2.94
N GLU A 155 9.82 -7.79 -2.51
CA GLU A 155 11.11 -8.35 -2.93
C GLU A 155 11.58 -9.47 -2.01
N GLU A 156 11.36 -9.29 -0.69
CA GLU A 156 11.63 -10.31 0.32
C GLU A 156 10.46 -10.37 1.31
N TYR A 157 10.14 -11.58 1.76
CA TYR A 157 9.09 -11.78 2.73
C TYR A 157 9.42 -12.96 3.64
N GLU A 158 9.39 -12.71 4.93
CA GLU A 158 9.47 -13.71 5.98
C GLU A 158 8.26 -13.50 6.90
N GLN A 159 7.33 -14.44 6.86
CA GLN A 159 6.04 -14.36 7.53
C GLN A 159 6.18 -13.99 9.02
N HIS A 160 5.40 -13.00 9.47
CA HIS A 160 5.40 -12.43 10.83
C HIS A 160 6.73 -11.83 11.30
N LYS A 161 7.69 -11.64 10.40
CA LYS A 161 8.99 -11.09 10.76
C LYS A 161 9.37 -9.85 9.98
N ARG A 162 9.34 -9.90 8.64
CA ARG A 162 9.71 -8.76 7.81
C ARG A 162 9.19 -8.86 6.39
N CYS A 163 9.05 -7.70 5.78
CA CYS A 163 8.72 -7.57 4.38
C CYS A 163 9.58 -6.46 3.76
N MET A 164 10.38 -6.77 2.75
CA MET A 164 11.09 -5.76 1.97
C MET A 164 10.29 -5.47 0.70
N ILE A 165 10.05 -4.20 0.46
CA ILE A 165 9.40 -3.73 -0.76
C ILE A 165 10.33 -2.81 -1.55
N SER A 166 10.25 -2.89 -2.87
CA SER A 166 10.73 -1.85 -3.79
C SER A 166 9.54 -1.05 -4.29
N TRP A 167 9.75 0.25 -4.62
CA TRP A 167 8.62 1.09 -4.99
C TRP A 167 9.01 2.22 -5.93
N ARG A 168 8.02 2.77 -6.65
CA ARG A 168 8.15 4.00 -7.44
C ARG A 168 6.80 4.70 -7.58
N ASN A 169 6.83 6.02 -7.61
CA ASN A 169 5.68 6.80 -8.01
C ASN A 169 5.44 6.62 -9.51
N ILE A 170 4.19 6.54 -9.90
CA ILE A 170 3.78 6.43 -11.30
C ILE A 170 2.81 7.55 -11.66
N PRO A 171 2.75 7.96 -12.93
CA PRO A 171 1.73 8.89 -13.39
C PRO A 171 0.32 8.35 -13.10
N ALA A 172 -0.60 9.25 -12.77
CA ALA A 172 -2.00 8.87 -12.68
C ALA A 172 -2.46 8.28 -14.03
N PRO A 173 -3.24 7.18 -14.01
CA PRO A 173 -3.78 6.61 -15.24
C PRO A 173 -4.68 7.65 -15.92
N ALA A 174 -4.61 7.71 -17.26
CA ALA A 174 -5.49 8.58 -18.01
C ALA A 174 -6.94 8.13 -17.80
N GLU A 175 -7.80 9.05 -17.39
CA GLU A 175 -9.23 8.81 -17.39
C GLU A 175 -9.67 8.52 -18.83
N LYS A 176 -10.36 7.40 -19.04
CA LYS A 176 -10.96 7.15 -20.33
C LYS A 176 -12.06 8.19 -20.55
N PRO A 177 -12.07 8.88 -21.71
CA PRO A 177 -13.12 9.81 -22.08
C PRO A 177 -14.48 9.13 -22.15
#